data_f759478739ec86fcb989bf34de48c645
#
_entry.id   f759478739ec86fcb989bf34de48c645
#
_cell.length_a   1.000
_cell.length_b   1.000
_cell.length_c   1.000
_cell.angle_alpha   90.00
_cell.angle_beta   90.00
_cell.angle_gamma   90.00
#
_symmetry.space_group_name_H-M   'P 1'
#
loop_
_entity.id
_entity.type
_entity.pdbx_description
1 polymer ?
#
loop_
_entity_poly.entity_id
_entity_poly.type
_entity_poly.pdbx_seq_one_letter_code
_entity_poly.pdbx_strand_id
1 'polypeptide(L)'
;MKNILIISGHTDTQHDSVANKTILEQLETLLPGSRTVYLDRLYPDFQIDVQAEQEKLMWADTIVLQFPVFWFSMPSILHRWMEQVFLHGFSHGSTGDKLRDKLLVVSYTTGAPAEAMDWETFFTNLRGTCRFTGMQWGGCVGTGGVSYQLRNDPQMLAEITAKAEQHARRLVEHLQMLG
;
A
#
# COMPACT_ATOMS: atom_id res chain seq x y z
N MET A 1 1.58 19.28 -8.34
CA MET A 1 1.02 18.20 -7.51
C MET A 1 1.99 17.03 -7.61
N LYS A 2 2.36 16.40 -6.50
CA LYS A 2 3.28 15.24 -6.53
C LYS A 2 2.63 14.06 -7.25
N ASN A 3 3.39 13.28 -7.99
CA ASN A 3 2.94 12.06 -8.64
C ASN A 3 2.78 10.96 -7.59
N ILE A 4 1.56 10.50 -7.36
CA ILE A 4 1.24 9.47 -6.37
C ILE A 4 1.02 8.14 -7.08
N LEU A 5 1.79 7.12 -6.69
CA LEU A 5 1.64 5.75 -7.14
C LEU A 5 1.12 4.89 -5.97
N ILE A 6 -0.04 4.27 -6.16
CA ILE A 6 -0.65 3.38 -5.19
C ILE A 6 -0.44 1.95 -5.65
N ILE A 7 0.23 1.14 -4.83
CA ILE A 7 0.45 -0.30 -5.08
C ILE A 7 -0.51 -1.10 -4.20
N SER A 8 -1.49 -1.72 -4.84
CA SER A 8 -2.40 -2.65 -4.17
C SER A 8 -1.75 -4.00 -4.01
N GLY A 9 -1.44 -4.36 -2.77
CA GLY A 9 -0.81 -5.63 -2.40
C GLY A 9 -1.80 -6.70 -1.91
N HIS A 10 -3.11 -6.55 -2.14
CA HIS A 10 -4.08 -7.61 -1.85
C HIS A 10 -3.90 -8.78 -2.81
N THR A 11 -4.16 -10.02 -2.36
CA THR A 11 -4.00 -11.23 -3.16
C THR A 11 -5.20 -11.54 -4.06
N ASP A 12 -6.36 -10.98 -3.76
CA ASP A 12 -7.59 -11.02 -4.56
C ASP A 12 -8.48 -9.84 -4.18
N THR A 13 -8.21 -8.68 -4.76
CA THR A 13 -8.93 -7.44 -4.47
C THR A 13 -10.39 -7.51 -4.92
N GLN A 14 -10.67 -8.29 -5.95
CA GLN A 14 -12.01 -8.31 -6.57
C GLN A 14 -13.00 -9.18 -5.80
N HIS A 15 -12.59 -10.37 -5.34
CA HIS A 15 -13.51 -11.38 -4.82
C HIS A 15 -13.35 -11.63 -3.32
N ASP A 16 -12.18 -11.32 -2.73
CA ASP A 16 -11.86 -11.59 -1.32
C ASP A 16 -11.55 -10.32 -0.51
N SER A 17 -12.11 -9.18 -0.91
CA SER A 17 -11.89 -7.91 -0.21
C SER A 17 -13.14 -7.04 -0.20
N VAL A 18 -13.49 -6.51 0.97
CA VAL A 18 -14.41 -5.39 1.11
C VAL A 18 -13.62 -4.11 1.38
N ALA A 19 -12.89 -4.06 2.48
CA ALA A 19 -12.23 -2.85 2.93
C ALA A 19 -11.18 -2.32 1.94
N ASN A 20 -10.21 -3.17 1.50
CA ASN A 20 -9.17 -2.71 0.58
C ASN A 20 -9.75 -2.29 -0.78
N LYS A 21 -10.74 -3.02 -1.28
CA LYS A 21 -11.44 -2.65 -2.51
C LYS A 21 -12.09 -1.27 -2.38
N THR A 22 -12.88 -1.05 -1.33
CA THR A 22 -13.55 0.24 -1.08
C THR A 22 -12.53 1.38 -0.93
N ILE A 23 -11.44 1.16 -0.18
CA ILE A 23 -10.37 2.17 -0.04
C ILE A 23 -9.82 2.56 -1.40
N LEU A 24 -9.46 1.59 -2.25
CA LEU A 24 -8.87 1.86 -3.56
C LEU A 24 -9.84 2.60 -4.49
N GLU A 25 -11.11 2.18 -4.56
CA GLU A 25 -12.17 2.85 -5.33
C GLU A 25 -12.37 4.31 -4.87
N GLN A 26 -12.35 4.56 -3.57
CA GLN A 26 -12.42 5.93 -3.03
C GLN A 26 -11.18 6.76 -3.37
N LEU A 27 -9.99 6.17 -3.29
CA LEU A 27 -8.74 6.86 -3.64
C LEU A 27 -8.68 7.26 -5.12
N GLU A 28 -9.17 6.42 -6.03
CA GLU A 28 -9.29 6.78 -7.45
C GLU A 28 -10.15 8.03 -7.67
N THR A 29 -11.20 8.20 -6.86
CA THR A 29 -12.07 9.37 -6.89
C THR A 29 -11.44 10.59 -6.23
N LEU A 30 -10.84 10.42 -5.05
CA LEU A 30 -10.30 11.49 -4.23
C LEU A 30 -8.93 12.00 -4.72
N LEU A 31 -8.18 11.17 -5.46
CA LEU A 31 -6.85 11.47 -6.01
C LEU A 31 -6.83 11.25 -7.53
N PRO A 32 -7.55 12.03 -8.33
CA PRO A 32 -7.74 11.77 -9.77
C PRO A 32 -6.45 11.85 -10.60
N GLY A 33 -5.36 12.38 -10.01
CA GLY A 33 -4.03 12.39 -10.64
C GLY A 33 -3.12 11.25 -10.21
N SER A 34 -3.56 10.34 -9.33
CA SER A 34 -2.78 9.19 -8.92
C SER A 34 -2.86 8.05 -9.94
N ARG A 35 -1.90 7.12 -9.84
CA ARG A 35 -1.94 5.84 -10.57
C ARG A 35 -2.06 4.70 -9.57
N THR A 36 -3.01 3.79 -9.80
CA THR A 36 -3.18 2.59 -8.98
C THR A 36 -2.72 1.36 -9.76
N VAL A 37 -1.90 0.53 -9.12
CA VAL A 37 -1.40 -0.74 -9.62
C VAL A 37 -2.01 -1.86 -8.80
N TYR A 38 -2.82 -2.69 -9.39
CA TYR A 38 -3.42 -3.88 -8.79
C TYR A 38 -2.55 -5.09 -9.08
N LEU A 39 -1.69 -5.47 -8.14
CA LEU A 39 -0.71 -6.54 -8.36
C LEU A 39 -1.38 -7.90 -8.64
N ASP A 40 -2.50 -8.20 -7.96
CA ASP A 40 -3.28 -9.43 -8.16
C ASP A 40 -3.87 -9.56 -9.56
N ARG A 41 -4.18 -8.43 -10.21
CA ARG A 41 -4.74 -8.41 -11.56
C ARG A 41 -3.67 -8.45 -12.64
N LEU A 42 -2.56 -7.74 -12.41
CA LEU A 42 -1.46 -7.67 -13.38
C LEU A 42 -0.59 -8.93 -13.34
N TYR A 43 -0.42 -9.52 -12.18
CA TYR A 43 0.54 -10.61 -11.96
C TYR A 43 -0.10 -11.79 -11.20
N PRO A 44 -1.19 -12.38 -11.74
CA PRO A 44 -1.88 -13.48 -11.06
C PRO A 44 -1.02 -14.74 -10.93
N ASP A 45 0.02 -14.86 -11.75
CA ASP A 45 1.01 -15.94 -11.76
C ASP A 45 2.32 -15.56 -11.04
N PHE A 46 2.37 -14.40 -10.38
CA PHE A 46 3.57 -13.85 -9.71
C PHE A 46 4.76 -13.59 -10.65
N GLN A 47 4.54 -13.52 -11.96
CA GLN A 47 5.58 -13.13 -12.93
C GLN A 47 5.56 -11.61 -13.10
N ILE A 48 6.37 -10.92 -12.29
CA ILE A 48 6.42 -9.45 -12.27
C ILE A 48 7.19 -8.93 -13.49
N ASP A 49 6.58 -7.99 -14.24
CA ASP A 49 7.29 -7.20 -15.25
C ASP A 49 8.11 -6.12 -14.54
N VAL A 50 9.34 -6.46 -14.23
CA VAL A 50 10.27 -5.63 -13.46
C VAL A 50 10.47 -4.25 -14.10
N GLN A 51 10.68 -4.22 -15.42
CA GLN A 51 10.92 -2.97 -16.13
C GLN A 51 9.70 -2.04 -16.06
N ALA A 52 8.51 -2.56 -16.32
CA ALA A 52 7.28 -1.79 -16.27
C ALA A 52 7.02 -1.25 -14.85
N GLU A 53 7.32 -2.03 -13.81
CA GLU A 53 7.16 -1.57 -12.42
C GLU A 53 8.20 -0.52 -12.02
N GLN A 54 9.45 -0.67 -12.46
CA GLN A 54 10.50 0.32 -12.24
C GLN A 54 10.19 1.66 -12.94
N GLU A 55 9.63 1.64 -14.15
CA GLU A 55 9.18 2.85 -14.86
C GLU A 55 8.08 3.59 -14.08
N LYS A 56 7.12 2.86 -13.49
CA LYS A 56 6.09 3.46 -12.61
C LYS A 56 6.70 4.07 -11.35
N LEU A 57 7.66 3.38 -10.73
CA LEU A 57 8.39 3.89 -9.58
C LEU A 57 9.20 5.15 -9.92
N MET A 58 9.84 5.20 -11.10
CA MET A 58 10.56 6.40 -11.54
C MET A 58 9.62 7.60 -11.73
N TRP A 59 8.40 7.38 -12.23
CA TRP A 59 7.39 8.42 -12.39
C TRP A 59 6.90 8.98 -11.05
N ALA A 60 6.82 8.16 -10.00
CA ALA A 60 6.25 8.52 -8.71
C ALA A 60 7.18 9.42 -7.89
N ASP A 61 6.61 10.41 -7.21
CA ASP A 61 7.24 11.15 -6.12
C ASP A 61 6.87 10.53 -4.76
N THR A 62 5.63 10.02 -4.67
CA THR A 62 5.09 9.35 -3.49
C THR A 62 4.59 7.96 -3.86
N ILE A 63 5.00 6.97 -3.09
CA ILE A 63 4.62 5.57 -3.23
C ILE A 63 3.76 5.20 -2.02
N VAL A 64 2.54 4.73 -2.26
CA VAL A 64 1.63 4.23 -1.23
C VAL A 64 1.53 2.72 -1.38
N LEU A 65 1.90 1.98 -0.35
CA LEU A 65 1.64 0.54 -0.28
C LEU A 65 0.32 0.32 0.44
N GLN A 66 -0.73 -0.10 -0.30
CA GLN A 66 -2.06 -0.40 0.22
C GLN A 66 -2.26 -1.90 0.33
N PHE A 67 -2.42 -2.43 1.56
CA PHE A 67 -2.54 -3.88 1.75
C PHE A 67 -3.24 -4.27 3.06
N PRO A 68 -3.83 -5.47 3.14
CA PRO A 68 -4.24 -6.07 4.40
C PRO A 68 -3.02 -6.68 5.11
N VAL A 69 -2.97 -6.57 6.43
CA VAL A 69 -1.97 -7.29 7.22
C VAL A 69 -2.36 -8.77 7.29
N PHE A 70 -1.57 -9.62 6.68
CA PHE A 70 -1.71 -11.08 6.72
C PHE A 70 -0.55 -11.68 7.52
N TRP A 71 -0.89 -12.47 8.53
CA TRP A 71 0.11 -13.16 9.36
C TRP A 71 1.26 -12.24 9.84
N PHE A 72 0.89 -11.10 10.39
CA PHE A 72 1.82 -10.07 10.88
C PHE A 72 2.81 -9.55 9.82
N SER A 73 2.40 -9.54 8.55
CA SER A 73 3.24 -9.07 7.45
C SER A 73 2.41 -8.55 6.28
N MET A 74 3.12 -8.11 5.24
CA MET A 74 2.51 -7.82 3.93
C MET A 74 2.10 -9.13 3.26
N PRO A 75 1.11 -9.12 2.35
CA PRO A 75 0.77 -10.27 1.52
C PRO A 75 1.93 -10.70 0.61
N SER A 76 1.94 -11.99 0.25
CA SER A 76 3.01 -12.63 -0.55
C SER A 76 3.31 -11.92 -1.86
N ILE A 77 2.28 -11.46 -2.57
CA ILE A 77 2.45 -10.78 -3.86
C ILE A 77 3.19 -9.45 -3.71
N LEU A 78 2.97 -8.71 -2.63
CA LEU A 78 3.65 -7.45 -2.36
C LEU A 78 5.12 -7.69 -1.96
N HIS A 79 5.40 -8.74 -1.17
CA HIS A 79 6.77 -9.18 -0.90
C HIS A 79 7.49 -9.56 -2.20
N ARG A 80 6.86 -10.40 -3.02
CA ARG A 80 7.42 -10.83 -4.32
C ARG A 80 7.71 -9.63 -5.23
N TRP A 81 6.77 -8.68 -5.29
CA TRP A 81 6.95 -7.45 -6.06
C TRP A 81 8.16 -6.66 -5.58
N MET A 82 8.30 -6.42 -4.27
CA MET A 82 9.45 -5.71 -3.71
C MET A 82 10.77 -6.42 -3.99
N GLU A 83 10.83 -7.74 -3.78
CA GLU A 83 12.04 -8.55 -4.00
C GLU A 83 12.52 -8.48 -5.45
N GLN A 84 11.59 -8.48 -6.41
CA GLN A 84 11.93 -8.49 -7.83
C GLN A 84 12.18 -7.10 -8.41
N VAL A 85 11.51 -6.06 -7.90
CA VAL A 85 11.58 -4.70 -8.46
C VAL A 85 12.70 -3.88 -7.84
N PHE A 86 13.00 -4.08 -6.53
CA PHE A 86 14.00 -3.31 -5.79
C PHE A 86 15.41 -3.89 -5.99
N LEU A 87 15.85 -3.99 -7.22
CA LEU A 87 17.11 -4.61 -7.60
C LEU A 87 18.32 -3.71 -7.33
N HIS A 88 19.48 -4.37 -7.19
CA HIS A 88 20.78 -3.70 -7.18
C HIS A 88 20.97 -2.90 -8.49
N GLY A 89 21.49 -1.69 -8.39
CA GLY A 89 21.65 -0.79 -9.53
C GLY A 89 20.38 0.02 -9.88
N PHE A 90 19.23 -0.34 -9.30
CA PHE A 90 17.99 0.46 -9.37
C PHE A 90 17.70 1.14 -8.04
N SER A 91 17.42 0.37 -7.00
CA SER A 91 17.01 0.87 -5.69
C SER A 91 18.17 1.08 -4.71
N HIS A 92 19.29 0.39 -4.90
CA HIS A 92 20.44 0.40 -4.01
C HIS A 92 21.73 0.04 -4.73
N GLY A 93 22.87 0.16 -4.03
CA GLY A 93 24.19 -0.02 -4.59
C GLY A 93 24.79 1.28 -5.17
N SER A 94 25.96 1.21 -5.75
CA SER A 94 26.72 2.39 -6.21
C SER A 94 26.02 3.21 -7.32
N THR A 95 25.14 2.58 -8.08
CA THR A 95 24.35 3.21 -9.16
C THR A 95 22.85 3.23 -8.88
N GLY A 96 22.41 2.61 -7.77
CA GLY A 96 21.01 2.42 -7.42
C GLY A 96 20.45 3.60 -6.61
N ASP A 97 20.03 4.65 -7.28
CA ASP A 97 19.54 5.89 -6.68
C ASP A 97 18.10 6.25 -7.11
N LYS A 98 17.42 5.37 -7.87
CA LYS A 98 16.13 5.70 -8.50
C LYS A 98 14.97 5.89 -7.52
N LEU A 99 15.14 5.41 -6.30
CA LEU A 99 14.15 5.59 -5.20
C LEU A 99 14.54 6.69 -4.22
N ARG A 100 15.72 7.31 -4.38
CA ARG A 100 16.20 8.36 -3.49
C ARG A 100 15.21 9.53 -3.42
N ASP A 101 14.98 10.01 -2.22
CA ASP A 101 14.10 11.14 -1.87
C ASP A 101 12.61 10.94 -2.16
N LYS A 102 12.19 9.78 -2.72
CA LYS A 102 10.79 9.44 -2.86
C LYS A 102 10.17 9.12 -1.50
N LEU A 103 8.91 9.51 -1.33
CA LEU A 103 8.17 9.29 -0.10
C LEU A 103 7.49 7.91 -0.13
N LEU A 104 7.67 7.10 0.91
CA LEU A 104 6.94 5.85 1.11
C LEU A 104 5.94 5.99 2.24
N VAL A 105 4.65 5.77 1.94
CA VAL A 105 3.54 5.74 2.89
C VAL A 105 2.94 4.34 2.92
N VAL A 106 2.65 3.85 4.11
CA VAL A 106 1.94 2.57 4.29
C VAL A 106 0.47 2.85 4.58
N SER A 107 -0.39 2.21 3.82
CA SER A 107 -1.85 2.20 4.00
C SER A 107 -2.29 0.76 4.23
N TYR A 108 -2.81 0.45 5.42
CA TYR A 108 -3.06 -0.94 5.79
C TYR A 108 -4.42 -1.15 6.43
N THR A 109 -4.92 -2.38 6.30
CA THR A 109 -6.09 -2.86 7.02
C THR A 109 -5.75 -4.08 7.85
N THR A 110 -6.48 -4.31 8.94
CA THR A 110 -6.32 -5.51 9.78
C THR A 110 -7.66 -5.95 10.38
N GLY A 111 -7.82 -7.25 10.58
CA GLY A 111 -8.95 -7.82 11.31
C GLY A 111 -8.89 -7.55 12.82
N ALA A 112 -7.70 -7.36 13.38
CA ALA A 112 -7.52 -6.97 14.79
C ALA A 112 -7.94 -5.51 15.01
N PRO A 113 -8.30 -5.11 16.24
CA PRO A 113 -8.50 -3.70 16.58
C PRO A 113 -7.27 -2.85 16.26
N ALA A 114 -7.48 -1.57 15.91
CA ALA A 114 -6.39 -0.68 15.54
C ALA A 114 -5.36 -0.48 16.67
N GLU A 115 -5.81 -0.56 17.92
CA GLU A 115 -5.02 -0.37 19.14
C GLU A 115 -4.23 -1.64 19.55
N ALA A 116 -4.42 -2.75 18.84
CA ALA A 116 -3.81 -4.03 19.21
C ALA A 116 -2.28 -4.03 19.11
N MET A 117 -1.70 -3.10 18.37
CA MET A 117 -0.26 -3.04 18.10
C MET A 117 0.24 -1.60 17.97
N ASP A 118 1.52 -1.40 18.27
CA ASP A 118 2.26 -0.21 17.83
C ASP A 118 2.68 -0.38 16.36
N TRP A 119 1.91 0.20 15.47
CA TRP A 119 2.07 0.04 14.02
C TRP A 119 3.33 0.73 13.49
N GLU A 120 3.80 1.78 14.13
CA GLU A 120 5.08 2.41 13.75
C GLU A 120 6.25 1.47 14.02
N THR A 121 6.24 0.76 15.13
CA THR A 121 7.22 -0.30 15.42
C THR A 121 7.01 -1.53 14.53
N PHE A 122 5.75 -1.88 14.24
CA PHE A 122 5.44 -3.01 13.35
C PHE A 122 6.08 -2.85 11.96
N PHE A 123 6.07 -1.65 11.38
CA PHE A 123 6.64 -1.37 10.07
C PHE A 123 8.13 -0.98 10.11
N THR A 124 8.88 -1.37 11.13
CA THR A 124 10.33 -1.11 11.24
C THR A 124 11.12 -1.67 10.06
N ASN A 125 10.69 -2.81 9.48
CA ASN A 125 11.28 -3.41 8.28
C ASN A 125 11.16 -2.47 7.06
N LEU A 126 10.00 -1.86 6.81
CA LEU A 126 9.80 -0.91 5.71
C LEU A 126 10.55 0.40 5.93
N ARG A 127 10.63 0.86 7.18
CA ARG A 127 11.50 1.99 7.55
C ARG A 127 12.98 1.67 7.29
N GLY A 128 13.40 0.44 7.55
CA GLY A 128 14.73 -0.07 7.19
C GLY A 128 14.97 -0.03 5.69
N THR A 129 13.98 -0.46 4.91
CA THR A 129 14.01 -0.39 3.44
C THR A 129 14.15 1.06 2.97
N CYS A 130 13.38 2.01 3.53
CA CYS A 130 13.52 3.42 3.20
C CYS A 130 14.94 3.93 3.43
N ARG A 131 15.52 3.65 4.61
CA ARG A 131 16.90 4.06 4.92
C ARG A 131 17.92 3.46 3.96
N PHE A 132 17.74 2.20 3.60
CA PHE A 132 18.66 1.49 2.72
C PHE A 132 18.61 1.99 1.26
N THR A 133 17.44 2.38 0.77
CA THR A 133 17.21 2.86 -0.60
C THR A 133 17.25 4.38 -0.74
N GLY A 134 17.40 5.11 0.36
CA GLY A 134 17.37 6.58 0.37
C GLY A 134 15.97 7.18 0.25
N MET A 135 14.91 6.39 0.38
CA MET A 135 13.53 6.89 0.47
C MET A 135 13.28 7.57 1.82
N GLN A 136 12.29 8.45 1.84
CA GLN A 136 11.77 9.06 3.06
C GLN A 136 10.58 8.24 3.59
N TRP A 137 10.55 8.00 4.88
CA TRP A 137 9.42 7.36 5.56
C TRP A 137 8.32 8.38 5.80
N GLY A 138 7.16 8.18 5.16
CA GLY A 138 5.99 9.05 5.26
C GLY A 138 4.96 8.59 6.32
N GLY A 139 5.28 7.57 7.11
CA GLY A 139 4.36 7.07 8.13
C GLY A 139 3.37 6.02 7.63
N CYS A 140 2.41 5.72 8.50
CA CYS A 140 1.38 4.74 8.16
C CYS A 140 -0.03 5.23 8.55
N VAL A 141 -1.02 4.84 7.74
CA VAL A 141 -2.45 5.05 7.98
C VAL A 141 -3.14 3.70 8.00
N GLY A 142 -3.85 3.39 9.06
CA GLY A 142 -4.45 2.08 9.27
C GLY A 142 -5.92 2.09 9.64
N THR A 143 -6.58 0.95 9.41
CA THR A 143 -7.94 0.67 9.88
C THR A 143 -8.02 -0.76 10.40
N GLY A 144 -8.41 -0.90 11.66
CA GLY A 144 -8.63 -2.18 12.32
C GLY A 144 -10.10 -2.62 12.35
N GLY A 145 -10.31 -3.90 12.69
CA GLY A 145 -11.64 -4.47 12.85
C GLY A 145 -12.42 -4.58 11.54
N VAL A 146 -11.73 -4.89 10.43
CA VAL A 146 -12.32 -4.98 9.09
C VAL A 146 -12.11 -6.37 8.48
N SER A 147 -12.49 -7.40 9.21
CA SER A 147 -12.39 -8.79 8.74
C SER A 147 -13.37 -9.08 7.60
N TYR A 148 -12.86 -9.67 6.51
CA TYR A 148 -13.66 -10.12 5.38
C TYR A 148 -14.75 -11.14 5.77
N GLN A 149 -14.54 -11.93 6.79
CA GLN A 149 -15.53 -12.92 7.28
C GLN A 149 -16.84 -12.28 7.76
N LEU A 150 -16.81 -11.00 8.13
CA LEU A 150 -18.00 -10.26 8.59
C LEU A 150 -18.90 -9.77 7.45
N ARG A 151 -18.50 -9.92 6.18
CA ARG A 151 -19.24 -9.42 5.00
C ARG A 151 -20.65 -10.01 4.80
N ASN A 152 -20.93 -11.17 5.40
CA ASN A 152 -22.22 -11.85 5.27
C ASN A 152 -23.31 -11.26 6.18
N ASP A 153 -22.92 -10.44 7.16
CA ASP A 153 -23.83 -9.67 8.01
C ASP A 153 -24.01 -8.27 7.41
N PRO A 154 -25.24 -7.86 7.02
CA PRO A 154 -25.48 -6.57 6.40
C PRO A 154 -25.06 -5.37 7.23
N GLN A 155 -25.22 -5.44 8.57
CA GLN A 155 -24.79 -4.37 9.45
C GLN A 155 -23.27 -4.28 9.49
N MET A 156 -22.58 -5.40 9.65
CA MET A 156 -21.11 -5.45 9.66
C MET A 156 -20.52 -5.02 8.32
N LEU A 157 -21.16 -5.39 7.22
CA LEU A 157 -20.75 -4.95 5.88
C LEU A 157 -20.82 -3.43 5.74
N ALA A 158 -21.92 -2.82 6.22
CA ALA A 158 -22.06 -1.37 6.19
C ALA A 158 -21.00 -0.68 7.08
N GLU A 159 -20.70 -1.23 8.26
CA GLU A 159 -19.66 -0.71 9.15
C GLU A 159 -18.26 -0.81 8.53
N ILE A 160 -17.91 -1.94 7.90
CA ILE A 160 -16.62 -2.12 7.22
C ILE A 160 -16.50 -1.12 6.06
N THR A 161 -17.56 -0.94 5.28
CA THR A 161 -17.58 0.00 4.16
C THR A 161 -17.37 1.44 4.67
N ALA A 162 -18.09 1.86 5.70
CA ALA A 162 -17.95 3.20 6.29
C ALA A 162 -16.51 3.43 6.85
N LYS A 163 -15.94 2.43 7.53
CA LYS A 163 -14.54 2.50 8.01
C LYS A 163 -13.54 2.63 6.85
N ALA A 164 -13.78 1.92 5.75
CA ALA A 164 -12.93 1.96 4.56
C ALA A 164 -13.00 3.32 3.85
N GLU A 165 -14.19 3.91 3.71
CA GLU A 165 -14.36 5.26 3.17
C GLU A 165 -13.66 6.31 4.04
N GLN A 166 -13.82 6.21 5.36
CA GLN A 166 -13.13 7.10 6.30
C GLN A 166 -11.61 6.94 6.23
N HIS A 167 -11.12 5.70 6.06
CA HIS A 167 -9.70 5.42 5.86
C HIS A 167 -9.16 6.16 4.64
N ALA A 168 -9.84 6.07 3.49
CA ALA A 168 -9.39 6.75 2.27
C ALA A 168 -9.28 8.27 2.48
N ARG A 169 -10.24 8.89 3.18
CA ARG A 169 -10.17 10.33 3.52
C ARG A 169 -8.97 10.66 4.41
N ARG A 170 -8.74 9.88 5.48
CA ARG A 170 -7.56 10.07 6.35
C ARG A 170 -6.25 9.90 5.60
N LEU A 171 -6.18 8.95 4.67
CA LEU A 171 -4.99 8.78 3.85
C LEU A 171 -4.74 9.99 2.95
N VAL A 172 -5.78 10.54 2.33
CA VAL A 172 -5.68 11.77 1.51
C VAL A 172 -5.21 12.96 2.35
N GLU A 173 -5.80 13.15 3.53
CA GLU A 173 -5.37 14.20 4.48
C GLU A 173 -3.91 14.03 4.89
N HIS A 174 -3.51 12.80 5.20
CA HIS A 174 -2.12 12.48 5.53
C HIS A 174 -1.15 12.80 4.39
N LEU A 175 -1.48 12.41 3.16
CA LEU A 175 -0.68 12.72 1.98
C LEU A 175 -0.57 14.23 1.72
N GLN A 176 -1.64 14.99 1.96
CA GLN A 176 -1.64 16.45 1.84
C GLN A 176 -0.73 17.13 2.88
N MET A 177 -0.65 16.60 4.10
CA MET A 177 0.25 17.13 5.14
C MET A 177 1.73 16.88 4.83
N LEU A 178 2.04 15.86 4.03
CA LEU A 178 3.42 15.51 3.64
C LEU A 178 3.89 16.28 2.39
N GLY A 179 3.02 16.96 1.72
CA GLY A 179 3.25 17.59 0.47
C GLY A 179 3.41 18.69 -0.09
#